data_a56ae88354296d1daaf77a92536effc0
#
_entry.id   a56ae88354296d1daaf77a92536effc0
#
_cell.length_a   1.000
_cell.length_b   1.000
_cell.length_c   1.000
_cell.angle_alpha   90.00
_cell.angle_beta   90.00
_cell.angle_gamma   90.00
#
_symmetry.space_group_name_H-M   'P 1'
#
loop_
_entity.id
_entity.type
_entity.pdbx_description
1 polymer ?
#
loop_
_entity_poly.entity_id
_entity_poly.type
_entity_poly.pdbx_seq_one_letter_code
_entity_poly.pdbx_strand_id
1 'polypeptide(L)'
;NLTGSERDYISLEYTATINLIRPDMKISDSGKVSDIPSEFDKFLGDEWLIEPSNEEVQQLASQLSNGTNGNVIMILKNIFDYIENNYRYQKSSTPKSCPDTIVGKVGDCDDFSILFSSIARAAGIPAWLELGIIPAFIDSGSGCDLRDWGGHAWVNAVVPLNDGTFTVVNIDLANSYFMWLPPYRISDWVDNGVGDDLDSYYYLFSSKGINSQASYLENSYVSQCEIKGEIKLTELDLDL
;
A
#
# COMPACT_ATOMS: atom_id res chain seq x y z
N ASN A 1 22.64 7.68 -21.85
CA ASN A 1 23.88 8.22 -21.26
C ASN A 1 23.81 9.74 -21.34
N LEU A 2 23.50 10.39 -20.23
CA LEU A 2 23.60 11.83 -20.09
C LEU A 2 25.07 12.15 -19.80
N THR A 3 25.75 12.71 -20.76
CA THR A 3 27.14 13.14 -20.61
C THR A 3 27.20 14.63 -20.87
N GLY A 4 27.37 15.41 -19.83
CA GLY A 4 27.61 16.84 -20.00
C GLY A 4 27.15 17.70 -18.84
N SER A 5 27.53 18.96 -18.87
CA SER A 5 27.15 20.02 -17.93
C SER A 5 25.78 20.64 -18.24
N GLU A 6 25.03 20.09 -19.17
CA GLU A 6 23.70 20.57 -19.54
C GLU A 6 22.64 19.91 -18.63
N ARG A 7 21.71 20.72 -18.16
CA ARG A 7 20.54 20.23 -17.44
C ARG A 7 19.51 19.79 -18.48
N ASP A 8 19.31 18.49 -18.59
CA ASP A 8 18.22 17.94 -19.37
C ASP A 8 16.96 17.86 -18.50
N TYR A 9 15.86 18.35 -19.04
CA TYR A 9 14.56 18.26 -18.41
C TYR A 9 13.73 17.22 -19.14
N ILE A 10 13.19 16.26 -18.39
CA ILE A 10 12.18 15.35 -18.89
C ILE A 10 10.85 15.85 -18.34
N SER A 11 9.93 16.17 -19.22
CA SER A 11 8.54 16.47 -18.85
C SER A 11 7.68 15.29 -19.25
N LEU A 12 6.95 14.75 -18.29
CA LEU A 12 5.92 13.74 -18.52
C LEU A 12 4.57 14.39 -18.22
N GLU A 13 3.69 14.38 -19.21
CA GLU A 13 2.31 14.82 -19.04
C GLU A 13 1.40 13.65 -19.32
N TYR A 14 0.50 13.36 -18.39
CA TYR A 14 -0.56 12.39 -18.61
C TYR A 14 -1.86 12.85 -17.98
N THR A 15 -2.95 12.42 -18.60
CA THR A 15 -4.29 12.67 -18.11
C THR A 15 -4.90 11.34 -17.65
N ALA A 16 -5.33 11.31 -16.40
CA ALA A 16 -6.05 10.16 -15.85
C ALA A 16 -7.51 10.54 -15.62
N THR A 17 -8.42 9.67 -16.05
CA THR A 17 -9.83 9.71 -15.62
C THR A 17 -10.03 8.61 -14.61
N ILE A 18 -10.30 8.99 -13.36
CA ILE A 18 -10.46 8.04 -12.26
C ILE A 18 -11.93 7.90 -11.97
N ASN A 19 -12.46 6.69 -12.16
CA ASN A 19 -13.79 6.32 -11.74
C ASN A 19 -13.66 5.51 -10.45
N LEU A 20 -14.09 6.08 -9.33
CA LEU A 20 -14.12 5.37 -8.07
C LEU A 20 -15.41 4.57 -7.97
N ILE A 21 -15.25 3.27 -7.83
CA ILE A 21 -16.30 2.39 -7.38
C ILE A 21 -15.88 1.91 -5.99
N ARG A 22 -16.56 2.43 -4.96
CA ARG A 22 -16.40 1.90 -3.62
C ARG A 22 -17.21 0.60 -3.54
N PRO A 23 -16.59 -0.54 -3.28
CA PRO A 23 -17.35 -1.72 -2.96
C PRO A 23 -18.03 -1.51 -1.60
N ASP A 24 -19.36 -1.57 -1.57
CA ASP A 24 -20.13 -1.60 -0.32
C ASP A 24 -20.11 -3.04 0.20
N MET A 25 -18.94 -3.45 0.74
CA MET A 25 -18.71 -4.80 1.22
C MET A 25 -18.82 -4.86 2.73
N LYS A 26 -19.54 -5.85 3.20
CA LYS A 26 -19.64 -6.21 4.62
C LYS A 26 -18.73 -7.40 4.94
N ILE A 27 -18.41 -7.57 6.21
CA ILE A 27 -17.68 -8.75 6.67
C ILE A 27 -18.40 -10.05 6.26
N SER A 28 -19.74 -10.03 6.27
CA SER A 28 -20.56 -11.17 5.84
C SER A 28 -20.44 -11.54 4.36
N ASP A 29 -19.95 -10.62 3.51
CA ASP A 29 -19.81 -10.87 2.08
C ASP A 29 -18.49 -11.58 1.74
N SER A 30 -17.56 -11.58 2.69
CA SER A 30 -16.25 -12.22 2.54
C SER A 30 -16.34 -13.74 2.59
N GLY A 31 -15.71 -14.38 1.62
CA GLY A 31 -15.33 -15.78 1.68
C GLY A 31 -14.15 -16.03 2.63
N LYS A 32 -13.65 -17.25 2.60
CA LYS A 32 -12.54 -17.71 3.45
C LYS A 32 -11.23 -17.69 2.70
N VAL A 33 -10.14 -17.75 3.44
CA VAL A 33 -8.78 -17.91 2.88
C VAL A 33 -8.70 -19.07 1.90
N SER A 34 -9.41 -20.17 2.16
CA SER A 34 -9.47 -21.33 1.26
C SER A 34 -10.15 -21.07 -0.09
N ASP A 35 -10.89 -19.98 -0.20
CA ASP A 35 -11.68 -19.64 -1.38
C ASP A 35 -10.93 -18.65 -2.29
N ILE A 36 -9.73 -18.24 -1.89
CA ILE A 36 -8.87 -17.33 -2.68
C ILE A 36 -8.37 -18.07 -3.93
N PRO A 37 -8.49 -17.46 -5.13
CA PRO A 37 -8.01 -18.06 -6.36
C PRO A 37 -6.46 -18.23 -6.37
N SER A 38 -6.00 -19.41 -6.78
CA SER A 38 -4.57 -19.74 -6.81
C SER A 38 -3.73 -18.91 -7.79
N GLU A 39 -4.35 -18.18 -8.70
CA GLU A 39 -3.65 -17.23 -9.58
C GLU A 39 -2.92 -16.12 -8.82
N PHE A 40 -3.30 -15.89 -7.56
CA PHE A 40 -2.66 -14.92 -6.65
C PHE A 40 -1.57 -15.52 -5.76
N ASP A 41 -1.28 -16.82 -5.84
CA ASP A 41 -0.29 -17.49 -4.98
C ASP A 41 1.11 -16.87 -5.08
N LYS A 42 1.43 -16.23 -6.20
CA LYS A 42 2.68 -15.50 -6.39
C LYS A 42 2.88 -14.37 -5.36
N PHE A 43 1.81 -13.87 -4.75
CA PHE A 43 1.84 -12.85 -3.71
C PHE A 43 1.77 -13.42 -2.28
N LEU A 44 2.18 -14.67 -2.08
CA LEU A 44 2.24 -15.32 -0.76
C LEU A 44 3.67 -15.52 -0.26
N GLY A 45 4.65 -15.42 -1.14
CA GLY A 45 6.06 -15.68 -0.83
C GLY A 45 6.78 -14.49 -0.18
N ASP A 46 8.02 -14.76 0.27
CA ASP A 46 8.93 -13.73 0.72
C ASP A 46 9.42 -12.88 -0.47
N GLU A 47 9.55 -11.61 -0.22
CA GLU A 47 10.15 -10.62 -1.11
C GLU A 47 11.05 -9.68 -0.29
N TRP A 48 11.66 -8.70 -0.97
CA TRP A 48 12.49 -7.72 -0.29
C TRP A 48 11.71 -6.99 0.81
N LEU A 49 12.12 -7.16 2.07
CA LEU A 49 11.50 -6.64 3.30
C LEU A 49 10.09 -7.18 3.64
N ILE A 50 9.41 -7.85 2.70
CA ILE A 50 8.12 -8.53 2.95
C ILE A 50 8.46 -9.97 3.33
N GLU A 51 8.29 -10.32 4.61
CA GLU A 51 8.85 -11.53 5.19
C GLU A 51 7.77 -12.39 5.87
N PRO A 52 6.82 -12.98 5.11
CA PRO A 52 5.78 -13.84 5.69
C PRO A 52 6.35 -15.12 6.33
N SER A 53 7.55 -15.56 5.95
CA SER A 53 8.21 -16.73 6.56
C SER A 53 8.87 -16.43 7.91
N ASN A 54 8.99 -15.15 8.30
CA ASN A 54 9.54 -14.77 9.59
C ASN A 54 8.70 -15.29 10.75
N GLU A 55 9.35 -15.85 11.77
CA GLU A 55 8.64 -16.52 12.89
C GLU A 55 7.73 -15.59 13.67
N GLU A 56 8.16 -14.34 13.94
CA GLU A 56 7.33 -13.36 14.66
C GLU A 56 6.12 -12.94 13.82
N VAL A 57 6.30 -12.79 12.50
CA VAL A 57 5.21 -12.49 11.57
C VAL A 57 4.18 -13.61 11.52
N GLN A 58 4.64 -14.89 11.47
CA GLN A 58 3.75 -16.05 11.51
C GLN A 58 2.98 -16.15 12.82
N GLN A 59 3.61 -15.87 13.95
CA GLN A 59 2.94 -15.83 15.25
C GLN A 59 1.86 -14.76 15.29
N LEU A 60 2.14 -13.54 14.80
CA LEU A 60 1.16 -12.47 14.68
C LEU A 60 0.00 -12.86 13.76
N ALA A 61 0.28 -13.41 12.58
CA ALA A 61 -0.72 -13.85 11.64
C ALA A 61 -1.66 -14.90 12.26
N SER A 62 -1.09 -15.88 12.96
CA SER A 62 -1.86 -16.89 13.68
C SER A 62 -2.75 -16.29 14.79
N GLN A 63 -2.20 -15.36 15.57
CA GLN A 63 -2.94 -14.68 16.62
C GLN A 63 -4.12 -13.87 16.04
N LEU A 64 -3.87 -13.08 14.98
CA LEU A 64 -4.86 -12.18 14.39
C LEU A 64 -5.92 -12.90 13.54
N SER A 65 -5.62 -14.13 13.09
CA SER A 65 -6.57 -15.00 12.38
C SER A 65 -7.44 -15.81 13.34
N ASN A 66 -7.07 -15.89 14.61
CA ASN A 66 -7.80 -16.71 15.57
C ASN A 66 -9.22 -16.20 15.78
N GLY A 67 -10.20 -17.10 15.74
CA GLY A 67 -11.62 -16.78 15.93
C GLY A 67 -12.34 -16.22 14.70
N THR A 68 -11.63 -15.97 13.58
CA THR A 68 -12.23 -15.43 12.36
C THR A 68 -12.92 -16.47 11.47
N ASN A 69 -12.77 -17.76 11.76
CA ASN A 69 -13.20 -18.87 10.91
C ASN A 69 -12.67 -18.79 9.46
N GLY A 70 -11.54 -18.12 9.27
CA GLY A 70 -10.91 -17.90 7.97
C GLY A 70 -11.54 -16.78 7.13
N ASN A 71 -12.48 -16.01 7.65
CA ASN A 71 -13.07 -14.87 6.95
C ASN A 71 -11.98 -13.81 6.64
N VAL A 72 -11.78 -13.53 5.36
CA VAL A 72 -10.65 -12.71 4.90
C VAL A 72 -10.78 -11.25 5.35
N ILE A 73 -11.96 -10.66 5.26
CA ILE A 73 -12.16 -9.26 5.69
C ILE A 73 -11.90 -9.13 7.20
N MET A 74 -12.34 -10.09 8.02
CA MET A 74 -12.08 -10.08 9.46
C MET A 74 -10.57 -10.17 9.76
N ILE A 75 -9.85 -11.03 9.05
CA ILE A 75 -8.39 -11.17 9.24
C ILE A 75 -7.69 -9.87 8.86
N LEU A 76 -7.98 -9.31 7.68
CA LEU A 76 -7.40 -8.03 7.23
C LEU A 76 -7.72 -6.89 8.20
N LYS A 77 -8.96 -6.85 8.73
CA LYS A 77 -9.37 -5.86 9.72
C LYS A 77 -8.61 -6.00 11.04
N ASN A 78 -8.44 -7.22 11.53
CA ASN A 78 -7.67 -7.49 12.74
C ASN A 78 -6.20 -7.05 12.57
N ILE A 79 -5.58 -7.30 11.40
CA ILE A 79 -4.22 -6.85 11.10
C ILE A 79 -4.17 -5.32 11.08
N PHE A 80 -5.12 -4.69 10.40
CA PHE A 80 -5.21 -3.23 10.31
C PHE A 80 -5.32 -2.60 11.71
N ASP A 81 -6.28 -3.05 12.52
CA ASP A 81 -6.50 -2.53 13.86
C ASP A 81 -5.30 -2.80 14.78
N TYR A 82 -4.63 -3.93 14.62
CA TYR A 82 -3.44 -4.24 15.39
C TYR A 82 -2.32 -3.23 15.10
N ILE A 83 -2.07 -2.91 13.83
CA ILE A 83 -1.04 -1.94 13.46
C ILE A 83 -1.44 -0.54 13.94
N GLU A 84 -2.67 -0.09 13.66
CA GLU A 84 -3.18 1.22 14.08
C GLU A 84 -3.07 1.44 15.59
N ASN A 85 -3.36 0.41 16.40
CA ASN A 85 -3.38 0.54 17.85
C ASN A 85 -2.00 0.36 18.53
N ASN A 86 -1.04 -0.28 17.86
CA ASN A 86 0.23 -0.65 18.50
C ASN A 86 1.46 0.04 17.92
N TYR A 87 1.32 0.73 16.78
CA TYR A 87 2.43 1.38 16.10
C TYR A 87 2.18 2.88 15.97
N ARG A 88 3.25 3.63 15.86
CA ARG A 88 3.20 5.09 15.71
C ARG A 88 3.84 5.51 14.39
N TYR A 89 3.16 6.37 13.65
CA TYR A 89 3.69 6.93 12.41
C TYR A 89 4.93 7.79 12.69
N GLN A 90 6.00 7.50 11.98
CA GLN A 90 7.24 8.27 12.02
C GLN A 90 7.99 8.11 10.70
N LYS A 91 8.13 9.20 9.94
CA LYS A 91 8.88 9.21 8.68
C LYS A 91 10.31 8.73 8.85
N SER A 92 10.75 7.91 7.92
CA SER A 92 12.13 7.48 7.75
C SER A 92 12.62 7.78 6.34
N SER A 93 13.93 7.67 6.11
CA SER A 93 14.53 7.92 4.79
C SER A 93 14.66 6.63 3.97
N THR A 94 14.50 5.49 4.61
CA THR A 94 14.63 4.16 4.00
C THR A 94 13.61 3.23 4.65
N PRO A 95 12.98 2.35 3.87
CA PRO A 95 12.06 1.37 4.41
C PRO A 95 12.77 0.37 5.34
N LYS A 96 12.03 -0.14 6.31
CA LYS A 96 12.50 -1.10 7.31
C LYS A 96 12.00 -2.50 7.00
N SER A 97 12.74 -3.48 7.46
CA SER A 97 12.28 -4.87 7.48
C SER A 97 11.09 -5.06 8.43
N CYS A 98 10.31 -6.12 8.25
CA CYS A 98 9.25 -6.45 9.18
C CYS A 98 9.72 -6.63 10.61
N PRO A 99 10.81 -7.37 10.91
CA PRO A 99 11.30 -7.50 12.27
C PRO A 99 11.69 -6.16 12.90
N ASP A 100 12.34 -5.27 12.14
CA ASP A 100 12.73 -3.95 12.66
C ASP A 100 11.49 -3.10 12.99
N THR A 101 10.45 -3.15 12.16
CA THR A 101 9.20 -2.46 12.41
C THR A 101 8.45 -3.06 13.60
N ILE A 102 8.44 -4.39 13.75
CA ILE A 102 7.82 -5.08 14.89
C ILE A 102 8.49 -4.67 16.20
N VAL A 103 9.81 -4.66 16.24
CA VAL A 103 10.58 -4.30 17.45
C VAL A 103 10.47 -2.80 17.74
N GLY A 104 10.62 -1.97 16.71
CA GLY A 104 10.65 -0.52 16.86
C GLY A 104 9.31 0.12 17.19
N LYS A 105 8.20 -0.53 16.84
CA LYS A 105 6.82 0.00 16.98
C LYS A 105 6.62 1.38 16.34
N VAL A 106 7.44 1.70 15.34
CA VAL A 106 7.38 2.94 14.57
C VAL A 106 7.65 2.63 13.10
N GLY A 107 6.92 3.31 12.23
CA GLY A 107 7.09 3.20 10.78
C GLY A 107 6.40 4.32 10.04
N ASP A 108 6.61 4.40 8.73
CA ASP A 108 5.86 5.28 7.85
C ASP A 108 5.03 4.47 6.83
N CYS A 109 4.66 5.05 5.71
CA CYS A 109 3.70 4.43 4.78
C CYS A 109 4.21 3.11 4.20
N ASP A 110 5.48 3.04 3.83
CA ASP A 110 6.10 1.82 3.30
C ASP A 110 6.36 0.78 4.40
N ASP A 111 6.88 1.17 5.57
CA ASP A 111 7.09 0.27 6.70
C ASP A 111 5.79 -0.45 7.12
N PHE A 112 4.69 0.31 7.22
CA PHE A 112 3.40 -0.26 7.60
C PHE A 112 2.79 -1.11 6.50
N SER A 113 2.98 -0.74 5.23
CA SER A 113 2.51 -1.53 4.09
C SER A 113 3.28 -2.85 3.97
N ILE A 114 4.60 -2.82 4.21
CA ILE A 114 5.48 -3.99 4.26
C ILE A 114 5.04 -4.94 5.39
N LEU A 115 4.87 -4.40 6.60
CA LEU A 115 4.44 -5.18 7.76
C LEU A 115 3.05 -5.80 7.54
N PHE A 116 2.09 -5.01 7.07
CA PHE A 116 0.74 -5.50 6.78
C PHE A 116 0.76 -6.63 5.75
N SER A 117 1.45 -6.42 4.62
CA SER A 117 1.56 -7.42 3.55
C SER A 117 2.20 -8.71 4.06
N SER A 118 3.23 -8.60 4.90
CA SER A 118 3.89 -9.77 5.48
C SER A 118 2.95 -10.58 6.38
N ILE A 119 2.19 -9.90 7.25
CA ILE A 119 1.24 -10.58 8.15
C ILE A 119 0.07 -11.17 7.34
N ALA A 120 -0.44 -10.46 6.34
CA ALA A 120 -1.52 -10.95 5.48
C ALA A 120 -1.09 -12.20 4.68
N ARG A 121 0.11 -12.17 4.08
CA ARG A 121 0.71 -13.31 3.36
C ARG A 121 0.91 -14.51 4.30
N ALA A 122 1.39 -14.29 5.52
CA ALA A 122 1.55 -15.34 6.53
C ALA A 122 0.20 -15.94 6.97
N ALA A 123 -0.89 -15.16 6.91
CA ALA A 123 -2.25 -15.64 7.13
C ALA A 123 -2.86 -16.36 5.91
N GLY A 124 -2.11 -16.47 4.79
CA GLY A 124 -2.56 -17.08 3.54
C GLY A 124 -3.36 -16.13 2.65
N ILE A 125 -3.30 -14.82 2.87
CA ILE A 125 -4.00 -13.82 2.07
C ILE A 125 -2.98 -13.13 1.15
N PRO A 126 -3.10 -13.27 -0.18
CA PRO A 126 -2.27 -12.56 -1.14
C PRO A 126 -2.39 -11.05 -0.97
N ALA A 127 -1.25 -10.41 -0.74
CA ALA A 127 -1.17 -8.97 -0.55
C ALA A 127 0.13 -8.43 -1.19
N TRP A 128 0.06 -7.24 -1.77
CA TRP A 128 1.20 -6.61 -2.43
C TRP A 128 1.16 -5.09 -2.30
N LEU A 129 2.34 -4.49 -2.44
CA LEU A 129 2.48 -3.04 -2.37
C LEU A 129 2.11 -2.38 -3.70
N GLU A 130 1.58 -1.19 -3.56
CA GLU A 130 1.45 -0.22 -4.64
C GLU A 130 2.05 1.10 -4.16
N LEU A 131 2.89 1.69 -5.01
CA LEU A 131 3.62 2.92 -4.73
C LEU A 131 3.19 3.99 -5.71
N GLY A 132 3.20 5.23 -5.26
CA GLY A 132 2.80 6.34 -6.11
C GLY A 132 2.87 7.66 -5.36
N ILE A 133 2.08 8.62 -5.79
CA ILE A 133 2.02 9.95 -5.18
C ILE A 133 0.60 10.29 -4.73
N ILE A 134 0.51 10.99 -3.61
CA ILE A 134 -0.71 11.57 -3.07
C ILE A 134 -0.49 13.04 -2.72
N PRO A 135 -1.54 13.88 -2.66
CA PRO A 135 -1.43 15.24 -2.17
C PRO A 135 -1.11 15.24 -0.67
N ALA A 136 -0.21 16.11 -0.23
CA ALA A 136 0.20 16.23 1.17
C ALA A 136 -0.95 16.72 2.08
N PHE A 137 -1.91 17.44 1.52
CA PHE A 137 -3.10 17.94 2.22
C PHE A 137 -4.34 17.75 1.35
N ILE A 138 -5.35 17.12 1.92
CA ILE A 138 -6.71 17.12 1.37
C ILE A 138 -7.50 18.12 2.20
N ASP A 139 -7.64 19.35 1.69
CA ASP A 139 -8.57 20.30 2.28
C ASP A 139 -9.98 19.92 1.86
N SER A 140 -10.79 19.52 2.81
CA SER A 140 -12.18 19.10 2.61
C SER A 140 -13.10 20.19 2.07
N GLY A 141 -12.64 21.42 1.93
CA GLY A 141 -13.46 22.57 1.55
C GLY A 141 -13.15 23.20 0.18
N SER A 142 -11.99 22.99 -0.39
CA SER A 142 -11.50 23.77 -1.55
C SER A 142 -11.28 22.99 -2.84
N GLY A 143 -11.59 21.71 -2.86
CA GLY A 143 -11.26 20.86 -4.01
C GLY A 143 -9.80 20.37 -3.97
N CYS A 144 -9.19 20.13 -5.12
CA CYS A 144 -7.83 19.64 -5.18
C CYS A 144 -6.84 20.75 -4.83
N ASP A 145 -6.11 20.66 -3.71
CA ASP A 145 -4.87 21.39 -3.59
C ASP A 145 -3.82 20.67 -4.45
N LEU A 146 -3.41 21.33 -5.52
CA LEU A 146 -2.56 20.76 -6.55
C LEU A 146 -1.07 20.94 -6.24
N ARG A 147 -0.75 21.44 -5.05
CA ARG A 147 0.61 21.65 -4.57
C ARG A 147 0.98 20.58 -3.58
N ASP A 148 2.25 20.32 -3.45
CA ASP A 148 2.82 19.43 -2.45
C ASP A 148 2.33 17.96 -2.55
N TRP A 149 2.60 17.33 -3.66
CA TRP A 149 2.45 15.89 -3.80
C TRP A 149 3.69 15.17 -3.29
N GLY A 150 3.49 14.06 -2.61
CA GLY A 150 4.56 13.25 -2.03
C GLY A 150 4.42 11.78 -2.33
N GLY A 151 5.56 11.09 -2.31
CA GLY A 151 5.60 9.63 -2.41
C GLY A 151 4.81 8.97 -1.31
N HIS A 152 4.11 7.89 -1.65
CA HIS A 152 3.26 7.16 -0.74
C HIS A 152 3.16 5.69 -1.12
N ALA A 153 2.94 4.85 -0.11
CA ALA A 153 2.75 3.42 -0.26
C ALA A 153 1.42 2.98 0.36
N TRP A 154 0.77 2.03 -0.28
CA TRP A 154 -0.44 1.36 0.23
C TRP A 154 -0.46 -0.10 -0.20
N VAL A 155 -1.38 -0.87 0.34
CA VAL A 155 -1.49 -2.31 0.13
C VAL A 155 -2.70 -2.63 -0.73
N ASN A 156 -2.54 -3.59 -1.63
CA ASN A 156 -3.60 -4.32 -2.29
C ASN A 156 -3.73 -5.71 -1.66
N ALA A 157 -4.93 -6.19 -1.42
CA ALA A 157 -5.18 -7.54 -0.92
C ALA A 157 -6.38 -8.18 -1.61
N VAL A 158 -6.34 -9.52 -1.78
CA VAL A 158 -7.42 -10.27 -2.42
C VAL A 158 -8.47 -10.66 -1.39
N VAL A 159 -9.71 -10.37 -1.69
CA VAL A 159 -10.87 -10.79 -0.90
C VAL A 159 -11.78 -11.67 -1.77
N PRO A 160 -11.90 -12.96 -1.47
CA PRO A 160 -12.91 -13.83 -2.11
C PRO A 160 -14.28 -13.46 -1.56
N LEU A 161 -15.31 -13.59 -2.39
CA LEU A 161 -16.68 -13.28 -2.03
C LEU A 161 -17.54 -14.54 -1.98
N ASN A 162 -18.60 -14.52 -1.15
CA ASN A 162 -19.49 -15.66 -0.98
C ASN A 162 -20.27 -16.06 -2.24
N ASP A 163 -20.31 -15.22 -3.25
CA ASP A 163 -20.92 -15.53 -4.55
C ASP A 163 -19.97 -16.29 -5.51
N GLY A 164 -18.76 -16.61 -5.06
CA GLY A 164 -17.73 -17.30 -5.83
C GLY A 164 -16.87 -16.38 -6.69
N THR A 165 -17.05 -15.07 -6.59
CA THR A 165 -16.18 -14.07 -7.21
C THR A 165 -15.10 -13.60 -6.22
N PHE A 166 -14.24 -12.68 -6.66
CA PHE A 166 -13.28 -12.03 -5.78
C PHE A 166 -13.16 -10.55 -6.14
N THR A 167 -12.58 -9.80 -5.24
CA THR A 167 -12.19 -8.41 -5.48
C THR A 167 -10.82 -8.12 -4.90
N VAL A 168 -10.16 -7.07 -5.38
CA VAL A 168 -8.95 -6.53 -4.78
C VAL A 168 -9.35 -5.30 -3.99
N VAL A 169 -8.97 -5.27 -2.72
CA VAL A 169 -9.21 -4.16 -1.82
C VAL A 169 -7.92 -3.40 -1.56
N ASN A 170 -8.06 -2.10 -1.30
CA ASN A 170 -6.93 -1.24 -0.99
C ASN A 170 -6.93 -0.88 0.49
N ILE A 171 -5.75 -0.84 1.09
CA ILE A 171 -5.56 -0.57 2.52
C ILE A 171 -4.41 0.42 2.66
N ASP A 172 -4.66 1.52 3.34
CA ASP A 172 -3.66 2.56 3.60
C ASP A 172 -3.60 2.87 5.09
N LEU A 173 -2.63 2.28 5.75
CA LEU A 173 -2.43 2.39 7.19
C LEU A 173 -1.97 3.78 7.62
N ALA A 174 -1.18 4.46 6.79
CA ALA A 174 -0.69 5.79 7.14
C ALA A 174 -1.79 6.85 7.18
N ASN A 175 -2.89 6.63 6.47
CA ASN A 175 -4.05 7.50 6.42
C ASN A 175 -5.30 6.89 7.07
N SER A 176 -5.17 5.75 7.72
CA SER A 176 -6.28 5.02 8.38
C SER A 176 -7.43 4.66 7.42
N TYR A 177 -7.10 4.28 6.17
CA TYR A 177 -8.09 3.86 5.18
C TYR A 177 -8.12 2.34 5.05
N PHE A 178 -9.23 1.75 5.47
CA PHE A 178 -9.46 0.31 5.34
C PHE A 178 -10.45 0.03 4.22
N MET A 179 -10.04 -0.77 3.24
CA MET A 179 -10.82 -1.15 2.05
C MET A 179 -11.34 0.05 1.26
N TRP A 180 -10.65 1.16 1.33
CA TRP A 180 -11.02 2.38 0.67
C TRP A 180 -9.80 3.21 0.29
N LEU A 181 -9.84 3.85 -0.88
CA LEU A 181 -8.84 4.83 -1.29
C LEU A 181 -9.53 6.10 -1.78
N PRO A 182 -9.00 7.28 -1.40
CA PRO A 182 -9.43 8.52 -2.04
C PRO A 182 -9.00 8.58 -3.50
N PRO A 183 -9.72 9.35 -4.34
CA PRO A 183 -9.44 9.46 -5.78
C PRO A 183 -8.12 10.18 -6.11
N TYR A 184 -7.50 10.80 -5.16
CA TYR A 184 -6.33 11.65 -5.34
C TYR A 184 -5.04 10.86 -5.28
N ARG A 185 -4.95 9.77 -6.03
CA ARG A 185 -3.76 8.92 -6.09
C ARG A 185 -3.33 8.71 -7.51
N ILE A 186 -2.05 8.75 -7.71
CA ILE A 186 -1.41 8.37 -8.97
C ILE A 186 -0.47 7.23 -8.64
N SER A 187 -0.79 6.04 -9.13
CA SER A 187 0.08 4.88 -9.02
C SER A 187 1.19 4.99 -10.07
N ASP A 188 2.42 4.77 -9.68
CA ASP A 188 3.57 4.71 -10.58
C ASP A 188 4.29 3.37 -10.57
N TRP A 189 4.06 2.55 -9.52
CA TRP A 189 4.59 1.21 -9.44
C TRP A 189 3.65 0.27 -8.67
N VAL A 190 3.50 -0.94 -9.19
CA VAL A 190 2.71 -2.01 -8.56
C VAL A 190 3.58 -3.25 -8.49
N ASP A 191 3.72 -3.80 -7.29
CA ASP A 191 4.41 -5.07 -7.08
C ASP A 191 3.77 -6.17 -7.93
N ASN A 192 4.61 -6.94 -8.61
CA ASN A 192 4.19 -8.01 -9.52
C ASN A 192 4.30 -9.41 -8.91
N GLY A 193 4.76 -9.51 -7.66
CA GLY A 193 4.97 -10.77 -6.94
C GLY A 193 6.20 -11.56 -7.39
N VAL A 194 7.14 -10.93 -8.08
CA VAL A 194 8.35 -11.58 -8.59
C VAL A 194 9.60 -11.01 -7.94
N GLY A 195 9.94 -11.53 -6.77
CA GLY A 195 11.25 -11.33 -6.17
C GLY A 195 11.57 -9.88 -5.76
N ASP A 196 12.75 -9.40 -6.18
CA ASP A 196 13.37 -8.20 -5.61
C ASP A 196 13.06 -6.90 -6.39
N ASP A 197 11.93 -6.82 -7.11
CA ASP A 197 11.59 -5.63 -7.91
C ASP A 197 11.33 -4.40 -7.03
N LEU A 198 10.86 -4.60 -5.81
CA LEU A 198 10.67 -3.54 -4.83
C LEU A 198 11.99 -2.86 -4.46
N ASP A 199 13.07 -3.63 -4.28
CA ASP A 199 14.43 -3.10 -4.10
C ASP A 199 14.83 -2.19 -5.26
N SER A 200 14.53 -2.60 -6.48
CA SER A 200 14.84 -1.81 -7.68
C SER A 200 14.10 -0.47 -7.72
N TYR A 201 12.90 -0.40 -7.19
CA TYR A 201 12.15 0.87 -7.10
C TYR A 201 12.80 1.84 -6.10
N TYR A 202 13.15 1.37 -4.90
CA TYR A 202 13.75 2.22 -3.87
C TYR A 202 15.18 2.64 -4.18
N TYR A 203 15.91 1.84 -4.96
CA TYR A 203 17.32 2.09 -5.29
C TYR A 203 17.56 2.35 -6.79
N LEU A 204 16.69 3.15 -7.39
CA LEU A 204 16.79 3.55 -8.80
C LEU A 204 18.15 4.15 -9.20
N PHE A 205 18.92 4.65 -8.23
CA PHE A 205 20.20 5.28 -8.46
C PHE A 205 21.32 4.59 -7.69
N SER A 206 22.16 3.88 -8.42
CA SER A 206 23.45 3.45 -7.89
C SER A 206 24.57 4.23 -8.56
N SER A 207 25.47 4.87 -7.80
CA SER A 207 26.69 5.41 -8.34
C SER A 207 27.82 4.39 -8.16
N LYS A 208 28.49 4.02 -9.26
CA LYS A 208 29.69 3.19 -9.23
C LYS A 208 30.88 4.01 -9.62
N GLY A 209 31.81 4.21 -8.70
CA GLY A 209 33.08 4.89 -8.94
C GLY A 209 33.57 5.73 -7.77
N ILE A 210 34.88 5.96 -7.74
CA ILE A 210 35.51 6.87 -6.77
C ILE A 210 35.16 8.30 -7.19
N ASN A 211 34.53 9.06 -6.30
CA ASN A 211 34.06 10.45 -6.53
C ASN A 211 32.83 10.63 -7.43
N SER A 212 31.99 9.61 -7.61
CA SER A 212 30.69 9.82 -8.25
C SER A 212 29.66 10.27 -7.22
N GLN A 213 28.96 11.37 -7.52
CA GLN A 213 27.79 11.82 -6.79
C GLN A 213 26.59 11.78 -7.72
N ALA A 214 25.49 11.21 -7.26
CA ALA A 214 24.20 11.31 -7.90
C ALA A 214 23.23 12.00 -6.94
N SER A 215 22.48 12.95 -7.45
CA SER A 215 21.37 13.57 -6.72
C SER A 215 20.12 13.50 -7.59
N TYR A 216 19.01 13.21 -6.94
CA TYR A 216 17.72 13.19 -7.56
C TYR A 216 16.81 14.19 -6.83
N LEU A 217 16.11 14.98 -7.62
CA LEU A 217 15.09 15.88 -7.12
C LEU A 217 13.84 15.67 -7.97
N GLU A 218 12.80 15.17 -7.36
CA GLU A 218 11.48 15.08 -7.94
C GLU A 218 10.59 16.18 -7.39
N ASN A 219 9.90 16.88 -8.29
CA ASN A 219 8.83 17.79 -7.93
C ASN A 219 7.60 17.38 -8.72
N SER A 220 6.65 16.83 -8.01
CA SER A 220 5.38 16.43 -8.60
C SER A 220 4.32 17.48 -8.31
N TYR A 221 3.58 17.88 -9.33
CA TYR A 221 2.46 18.81 -9.19
C TYR A 221 1.35 18.41 -10.16
N VAL A 222 0.14 18.71 -9.78
CA VAL A 222 -1.03 18.56 -10.66
C VAL A 222 -1.42 19.92 -11.20
N SER A 223 -1.37 20.06 -12.52
CA SER A 223 -1.65 21.35 -13.19
C SER A 223 -3.13 21.67 -13.28
N GLN A 224 -3.98 20.65 -13.28
CA GLN A 224 -5.43 20.81 -13.35
C GLN A 224 -6.12 19.63 -12.64
N CYS A 225 -7.11 19.94 -11.81
CA CYS A 225 -7.99 18.97 -11.21
C CYS A 225 -9.43 19.44 -11.31
N GLU A 226 -10.32 18.56 -11.68
CA GLU A 226 -11.77 18.81 -11.73
C GLU A 226 -12.48 17.66 -10.99
N ILE A 227 -13.20 17.99 -9.93
CA ILE A 227 -14.04 17.03 -9.23
C ILE A 227 -15.45 17.16 -9.77
N LYS A 228 -15.95 16.08 -10.40
CA LYS A 228 -17.33 15.99 -10.83
C LYS A 228 -18.12 15.08 -9.88
N GLY A 229 -18.99 15.67 -9.10
CA GLY A 229 -19.82 14.97 -8.14
C GLY A 229 -19.53 15.34 -6.70
N GLU A 230 -20.30 14.77 -5.80
CA GLU A 230 -20.16 14.96 -4.36
C GLU A 230 -19.44 13.76 -3.77
N ILE A 231 -18.28 13.99 -3.13
CA ILE A 231 -17.60 12.94 -2.37
C ILE A 231 -18.19 12.96 -0.97
N LYS A 232 -18.98 11.95 -0.66
CA LYS A 232 -19.42 11.71 0.72
C LYS A 232 -18.49 10.69 1.35
N LEU A 233 -17.70 11.14 2.30
CA LEU A 233 -16.97 10.25 3.19
C LEU A 233 -17.98 9.72 4.21
N THR A 234 -18.51 8.54 4.00
CA THR A 234 -19.24 7.81 5.03
C THR A 234 -18.26 6.90 5.74
N GLU A 235 -18.25 6.94 7.07
CA GLU A 235 -17.57 5.90 7.85
C GLU A 235 -18.06 4.55 7.37
N LEU A 236 -17.11 3.60 7.25
CA LEU A 236 -17.45 2.22 6.97
C LEU A 236 -18.13 1.68 8.23
N ASP A 237 -19.44 1.62 8.21
CA ASP A 237 -20.19 0.91 9.25
C ASP A 237 -19.97 -0.58 8.97
N LEU A 238 -18.87 -1.09 9.52
CA LEU A 238 -18.62 -2.51 9.57
C LEU A 238 -19.52 -3.02 10.68
N ASP A 239 -20.72 -3.49 10.34
CA ASP A 239 -21.55 -4.24 11.26
C ASP A 239 -20.73 -5.44 11.80
N LEU A 240 -20.17 -5.26 12.99
CA LEU A 240 -19.41 -6.26 13.75
C LEU A 240 -20.35 -7.26 14.38
#